data_d5099f18d8e9625291276dc44553fd93
#
_entry.id   d5099f18d8e9625291276dc44553fd93
#
_cell.length_a   1.000
_cell.length_b   1.000
_cell.length_c   1.000
_cell.angle_alpha   90.00
_cell.angle_beta   90.00
_cell.angle_gamma   90.00
#
_symmetry.space_group_name_H-M   'P 1'
#
loop_
_entity.id
_entity.type
_entity.pdbx_description
1 polymer ?
#
loop_
_entity_poly.entity_id
_entity_poly.type
_entity_poly.pdbx_seq_one_letter_code
_entity_poly.pdbx_strand_id
1 'polypeptide(L)'
;MIKNRPHIEQWNKCLQYLKDNLSTEQYNAWFAPISVVDFKDGALTLRVPSQFFIEQIEERYCPVMLSALRKVYGSEFKKLYYSVEVAAKETVTMADDNASVMLKKRMSPNFHYQEAQNDIDPQLNPRYTFENYCGSMSNKLAVSIGMAIATNPECKTFNPMFVFGPTGVGKTHLIQAIGIKMKENNPRLRVLYVTSRIFENQYSIAVRSNKVPDFINFYQSIDVLIIDDIQELAGKQATQNTFYHIFNSLHGRDKQLIMSSDCRPSELDGMIPRLISRFKWGMTVELSKPDYE
;
A
#
# COMPACT_ATOMS: atom_id res chain seq x y z
N MET A 1 -5.13 35.25 -20.82
CA MET A 1 -6.09 35.72 -19.79
C MET A 1 -6.29 34.58 -18.79
N ILE A 2 -5.65 34.70 -17.64
CA ILE A 2 -5.76 33.71 -16.55
C ILE A 2 -7.13 33.97 -15.90
N LYS A 3 -8.08 33.05 -16.10
CA LYS A 3 -9.36 33.12 -15.38
C LYS A 3 -9.09 32.98 -13.90
N ASN A 4 -9.34 34.06 -13.14
CA ASN A 4 -9.35 34.07 -11.68
C ASN A 4 -10.26 32.95 -11.19
N ARG A 5 -9.69 31.91 -10.55
CA ARG A 5 -10.45 30.80 -9.97
C ARG A 5 -10.56 31.04 -8.47
N PRO A 6 -11.70 31.56 -7.98
CA PRO A 6 -11.84 32.01 -6.58
C PRO A 6 -11.55 30.90 -5.56
N HIS A 7 -11.76 29.64 -5.92
CA HIS A 7 -11.47 28.48 -5.08
C HIS A 7 -9.97 28.27 -4.83
N ILE A 8 -9.08 28.72 -5.74
CA ILE A 8 -7.62 28.64 -5.54
C ILE A 8 -7.18 29.67 -4.49
N GLU A 9 -7.74 30.87 -4.51
CA GLU A 9 -7.42 31.91 -3.53
C GLU A 9 -7.92 31.52 -2.13
N GLN A 10 -9.11 30.94 -2.04
CA GLN A 10 -9.63 30.42 -0.78
C GLN A 10 -8.78 29.27 -0.25
N TRP A 11 -8.35 28.35 -1.10
CA TRP A 11 -7.44 27.27 -0.70
C TRP A 11 -6.10 27.80 -0.20
N ASN A 12 -5.51 28.78 -0.84
CA ASN A 12 -4.28 29.42 -0.38
C ASN A 12 -4.42 30.06 1.00
N LYS A 13 -5.59 30.62 1.34
CA LYS A 13 -5.88 31.10 2.70
C LYS A 13 -5.97 29.94 3.70
N CYS A 14 -6.52 28.78 3.31
CA CYS A 14 -6.51 27.59 4.14
C CYS A 14 -5.07 27.10 4.39
N LEU A 15 -4.25 27.07 3.35
CA LEU A 15 -2.84 26.67 3.46
C LEU A 15 -2.06 27.62 4.39
N GLN A 16 -2.32 28.92 4.32
CA GLN A 16 -1.70 29.89 5.23
C GLN A 16 -2.12 29.61 6.69
N TYR A 17 -3.41 29.38 6.93
CA TYR A 17 -3.89 29.03 8.28
C TYR A 17 -3.25 27.74 8.81
N LEU A 18 -3.13 26.70 7.96
CA LEU A 18 -2.48 25.44 8.32
C LEU A 18 -0.99 25.64 8.64
N LYS A 19 -0.31 26.47 7.85
CA LYS A 19 1.10 26.83 8.08
C LYS A 19 1.32 27.56 9.41
N ASP A 20 0.36 28.38 9.83
CA ASP A 20 0.43 29.13 11.09
C ASP A 20 0.14 28.24 12.34
N ASN A 21 -0.52 27.11 12.15
CA ASN A 21 -0.96 26.20 13.23
C ASN A 21 -0.21 24.85 13.28
N LEU A 22 0.73 24.63 12.37
CA LEU A 22 1.53 23.40 12.28
C LEU A 22 3.02 23.75 12.28
N SER A 23 3.86 22.77 12.63
CA SER A 23 5.31 22.96 12.43
C SER A 23 5.64 23.02 10.94
N THR A 24 6.74 23.69 10.59
CA THR A 24 7.20 23.82 9.20
C THR A 24 7.39 22.42 8.54
N GLU A 25 7.87 21.46 9.31
CA GLU A 25 8.08 20.08 8.85
C GLU A 25 6.74 19.38 8.55
N GLN A 26 5.77 19.49 9.46
CA GLN A 26 4.43 18.92 9.28
C GLN A 26 3.69 19.54 8.09
N TYR A 27 3.78 20.87 7.95
CA TYR A 27 3.17 21.57 6.83
C TYR A 27 3.78 21.13 5.49
N ASN A 28 5.11 21.13 5.38
CA ASN A 28 5.80 20.76 4.15
C ASN A 28 5.57 19.28 3.77
N ALA A 29 5.53 18.39 4.75
CA ALA A 29 5.31 16.96 4.51
C ALA A 29 3.87 16.65 4.07
N TRP A 30 2.86 17.29 4.65
CA TRP A 30 1.47 16.82 4.54
C TRP A 30 0.54 17.78 3.78
N PHE A 31 0.79 19.07 3.78
CA PHE A 31 -0.12 20.07 3.21
C PHE A 31 0.41 20.77 1.96
N ALA A 32 1.72 21.00 1.89
CA ALA A 32 2.33 21.62 0.72
C ALA A 32 2.08 20.88 -0.60
N PRO A 33 2.02 19.51 -0.63
CA PRO A 33 1.75 18.76 -1.85
C PRO A 33 0.28 18.77 -2.29
N ILE A 34 -0.66 19.28 -1.45
CA ILE A 34 -2.09 19.25 -1.75
C ILE A 34 -2.48 20.42 -2.65
N SER A 35 -3.25 20.15 -3.69
CA SER A 35 -3.82 21.17 -4.56
C SER A 35 -5.35 21.08 -4.62
N VAL A 36 -6.01 22.22 -4.84
CA VAL A 36 -7.45 22.23 -5.04
C VAL A 36 -7.79 21.91 -6.49
N VAL A 37 -8.76 21.03 -6.69
CA VAL A 37 -9.29 20.67 -8.00
C VAL A 37 -10.50 21.53 -8.33
N ASP A 38 -11.48 21.55 -7.40
CA ASP A 38 -12.76 22.24 -7.62
C ASP A 38 -13.50 22.51 -6.30
N PHE A 39 -14.40 23.50 -6.32
CA PHE A 39 -15.34 23.76 -5.24
C PHE A 39 -16.71 24.04 -5.83
N LYS A 40 -17.67 23.11 -5.66
CA LYS A 40 -19.02 23.20 -6.19
C LYS A 40 -20.05 22.71 -5.18
N ASP A 41 -21.16 23.41 -5.07
CA ASP A 41 -22.31 23.05 -4.22
C ASP A 41 -21.95 22.78 -2.75
N GLY A 42 -20.90 23.46 -2.25
CA GLY A 42 -20.35 23.26 -0.91
C GLY A 42 -19.44 22.05 -0.78
N ALA A 43 -19.08 21.39 -1.86
CA ALA A 43 -18.15 20.28 -1.91
C ALA A 43 -16.78 20.73 -2.42
N LEU A 44 -15.74 20.59 -1.59
CA LEU A 44 -14.35 20.87 -1.94
C LEU A 44 -13.68 19.57 -2.37
N THR A 45 -13.04 19.58 -3.55
CA THR A 45 -12.25 18.46 -4.04
C THR A 45 -10.78 18.83 -4.02
N LEU A 46 -9.98 18.09 -3.25
CA LEU A 46 -8.55 18.25 -3.13
C LEU A 46 -7.81 17.13 -3.86
N ARG A 47 -6.74 17.49 -4.57
CA ARG A 47 -5.82 16.52 -5.15
C ARG A 47 -4.70 16.25 -4.16
N VAL A 48 -4.46 14.96 -3.89
CA VAL A 48 -3.44 14.49 -2.97
C VAL A 48 -2.53 13.47 -3.67
N PRO A 49 -1.26 13.32 -3.24
CA PRO A 49 -0.30 12.44 -3.89
C PRO A 49 -0.65 10.95 -3.84
N SER A 50 -1.29 10.49 -2.78
CA SER A 50 -1.61 9.07 -2.60
C SER A 50 -2.76 8.86 -1.60
N GLN A 51 -3.33 7.65 -1.59
CA GLN A 51 -4.32 7.23 -0.60
C GLN A 51 -3.77 7.33 0.84
N PHE A 52 -2.51 7.03 1.04
CA PHE A 52 -1.82 7.17 2.33
C PHE A 52 -1.87 8.61 2.87
N PHE A 53 -1.79 9.63 1.98
CA PHE A 53 -1.95 11.03 2.36
C PHE A 53 -3.33 11.32 2.94
N ILE A 54 -4.38 10.74 2.35
CA ILE A 54 -5.76 10.90 2.85
C ILE A 54 -5.86 10.35 4.26
N GLU A 55 -5.39 9.12 4.47
CA GLU A 55 -5.44 8.45 5.77
C GLU A 55 -4.70 9.24 6.86
N GLN A 56 -3.49 9.73 6.56
CA GLN A 56 -2.70 10.51 7.52
C GLN A 56 -3.35 11.86 7.83
N ILE A 57 -3.92 12.54 6.84
CA ILE A 57 -4.62 13.82 7.04
C ILE A 57 -5.88 13.62 7.87
N GLU A 58 -6.66 12.59 7.57
CA GLU A 58 -7.89 12.29 8.29
C GLU A 58 -7.63 11.83 9.72
N GLU A 59 -6.60 11.00 9.95
CA GLU A 59 -6.29 10.47 11.28
C GLU A 59 -5.66 11.54 12.20
N ARG A 60 -4.69 12.30 11.70
CA ARG A 60 -3.85 13.16 12.55
C ARG A 60 -4.20 14.64 12.46
N TYR A 61 -4.66 15.09 11.31
CA TYR A 61 -4.83 16.50 11.02
C TYR A 61 -6.27 16.93 10.74
N CYS A 62 -7.23 16.00 10.84
CA CYS A 62 -8.66 16.27 10.59
C CYS A 62 -9.19 17.49 11.40
N PRO A 63 -8.93 17.63 12.71
CA PRO A 63 -9.43 18.77 13.46
C PRO A 63 -8.88 20.12 12.95
N VAL A 64 -7.57 20.18 12.66
CA VAL A 64 -6.92 21.41 12.17
C VAL A 64 -7.37 21.73 10.75
N MET A 65 -7.49 20.71 9.90
CA MET A 65 -7.98 20.83 8.54
C MET A 65 -9.42 21.35 8.50
N LEU A 66 -10.32 20.77 9.29
CA LEU A 66 -11.71 21.22 9.38
C LEU A 66 -11.82 22.65 9.93
N SER A 67 -10.96 23.03 10.89
CA SER A 67 -10.91 24.38 11.42
C SER A 67 -10.51 25.39 10.34
N ALA A 68 -9.50 25.07 9.54
CA ALA A 68 -9.06 25.89 8.40
C ALA A 68 -10.18 26.05 7.36
N LEU A 69 -10.82 24.95 6.98
CA LEU A 69 -11.89 24.93 5.98
C LEU A 69 -13.11 25.75 6.45
N ARG A 70 -13.56 25.56 7.70
CA ARG A 70 -14.69 26.31 8.27
C ARG A 70 -14.40 27.81 8.38
N LYS A 71 -13.14 28.16 8.71
CA LYS A 71 -12.74 29.56 8.83
C LYS A 71 -12.74 30.30 7.48
N VAL A 72 -12.35 29.62 6.40
CA VAL A 72 -12.19 30.21 5.08
C VAL A 72 -13.47 30.12 4.24
N TYR A 73 -14.14 28.96 4.24
CA TYR A 73 -15.34 28.70 3.43
C TYR A 73 -16.64 28.95 4.21
N GLY A 74 -16.58 29.09 5.54
CA GLY A 74 -17.75 29.37 6.38
C GLY A 74 -18.85 28.31 6.26
N SER A 75 -20.10 28.77 6.17
CA SER A 75 -21.29 27.92 6.02
C SER A 75 -21.46 27.29 4.63
N GLU A 76 -20.67 27.73 3.65
CA GLU A 76 -20.69 27.15 2.30
C GLU A 76 -20.03 25.79 2.24
N PHE A 77 -19.09 25.49 3.17
CA PHE A 77 -18.41 24.20 3.24
C PHE A 77 -19.31 23.11 3.83
N LYS A 78 -19.61 22.07 3.03
CA LYS A 78 -20.46 20.96 3.43
C LYS A 78 -19.73 19.61 3.37
N LYS A 79 -18.86 19.42 2.36
CA LYS A 79 -18.22 18.12 2.11
C LYS A 79 -16.80 18.31 1.60
N LEU A 80 -15.92 17.36 1.95
CA LEU A 80 -14.56 17.27 1.45
C LEU A 80 -14.41 15.98 0.65
N TYR A 81 -13.82 16.08 -0.52
CA TYR A 81 -13.48 14.95 -1.39
C TYR A 81 -11.99 14.99 -1.70
N TYR A 82 -11.41 13.81 -1.89
CA TYR A 82 -10.03 13.66 -2.30
C TYR A 82 -9.95 12.99 -3.67
N SER A 83 -9.02 13.47 -4.50
CA SER A 83 -8.63 12.87 -5.77
C SER A 83 -7.16 12.52 -5.69
N VAL A 84 -6.81 11.26 -5.90
CA VAL A 84 -5.41 10.79 -5.90
C VAL A 84 -4.81 11.05 -7.28
N GLU A 85 -3.59 11.58 -7.33
CA GLU A 85 -2.85 11.82 -8.56
C GLU A 85 -2.29 10.48 -9.07
N VAL A 86 -2.95 9.90 -10.08
CA VAL A 86 -2.34 8.81 -10.85
C VAL A 86 -1.33 9.45 -11.79
N ALA A 87 -0.05 9.16 -11.61
CA ALA A 87 1.00 9.62 -12.52
C ALA A 87 0.71 9.12 -13.93
N ALA A 88 0.14 9.98 -14.76
CA ALA A 88 -0.05 9.72 -16.18
C ALA A 88 1.33 9.80 -16.86
N LYS A 89 1.82 8.67 -17.36
CA LYS A 89 2.83 8.68 -18.43
C LYS A 89 2.19 9.35 -19.63
N GLU A 90 2.79 10.43 -20.08
CA GLU A 90 2.44 11.09 -21.33
C GLU A 90 2.56 10.10 -22.49
N THR A 91 1.42 9.75 -23.07
CA THR A 91 1.34 9.27 -24.44
C THR A 91 0.33 10.15 -25.14
N VAL A 92 0.87 11.03 -26.00
CA VAL A 92 0.10 11.82 -26.93
C VAL A 92 -0.56 10.89 -27.93
N THR A 93 -1.89 10.80 -27.94
CA THR A 93 -2.65 10.57 -29.18
C THR A 93 -4.11 11.01 -29.02
N MET A 94 -4.58 11.64 -30.05
CA MET A 94 -5.81 12.31 -30.43
C MET A 94 -7.13 11.74 -29.89
N ALA A 95 -7.98 12.69 -29.52
CA ALA A 95 -9.44 12.80 -29.64
C ALA A 95 -10.30 11.51 -29.70
N ASP A 96 -11.14 11.37 -28.67
CA ASP A 96 -12.53 10.93 -28.87
C ASP A 96 -13.42 11.38 -27.69
N ASP A 97 -14.60 11.89 -28.03
CA ASP A 97 -15.56 12.62 -27.21
C ASP A 97 -16.34 11.80 -26.16
N ASN A 98 -15.80 10.66 -25.68
CA ASN A 98 -16.49 9.79 -24.72
C ASN A 98 -15.96 9.85 -23.28
N ALA A 99 -15.05 10.77 -22.96
CA ALA A 99 -14.46 10.89 -21.62
C ALA A 99 -15.42 11.50 -20.57
N SER A 100 -16.50 12.16 -20.97
CA SER A 100 -17.41 12.87 -20.05
C SER A 100 -18.44 11.99 -19.34
N VAL A 101 -18.67 10.77 -19.81
CA VAL A 101 -19.65 9.83 -19.22
C VAL A 101 -19.07 8.94 -18.13
N MET A 102 -17.77 8.67 -18.18
CA MET A 102 -17.10 7.80 -17.17
C MET A 102 -16.73 8.52 -15.87
N LEU A 103 -16.60 9.84 -15.86
CA LEU A 103 -16.26 10.62 -14.67
C LEU A 103 -17.40 10.75 -13.66
N LYS A 104 -18.66 10.58 -14.09
CA LYS A 104 -19.83 10.66 -13.20
C LYS A 104 -20.10 9.40 -12.36
N LYS A 105 -19.44 8.28 -12.64
CA LYS A 105 -19.71 6.98 -11.97
C LYS A 105 -18.72 6.65 -10.82
N ARG A 106 -17.75 7.54 -10.54
CA ARG A 106 -16.70 7.30 -9.52
C ARG A 106 -16.83 8.13 -8.23
N MET A 107 -17.98 8.73 -7.97
CA MET A 107 -18.19 9.58 -6.80
C MET A 107 -19.30 9.05 -5.91
N SER A 108 -19.03 7.99 -5.18
CA SER A 108 -19.82 7.65 -4.00
C SER A 108 -18.95 6.86 -3.02
N PRO A 109 -18.79 7.31 -1.74
CA PRO A 109 -18.15 6.53 -0.72
C PRO A 109 -19.18 5.59 -0.09
N ASN A 110 -19.69 4.66 -0.88
CA ASN A 110 -20.38 3.48 -0.36
C ASN A 110 -19.56 2.28 -0.77
N PHE A 111 -18.99 1.60 0.23
CA PHE A 111 -18.45 0.27 0.10
C PHE A 111 -19.58 -0.70 -0.30
N HIS A 112 -20.07 -0.60 -1.52
CA HIS A 112 -20.81 -1.64 -2.17
C HIS A 112 -19.82 -2.48 -2.97
N TYR A 113 -19.65 -3.71 -2.54
CA TYR A 113 -19.05 -4.81 -3.25
C TYR A 113 -19.78 -4.99 -4.59
N GLN A 114 -19.35 -4.27 -5.62
CA GLN A 114 -19.66 -4.57 -7.01
C GLN A 114 -18.43 -4.25 -7.86
N GLU A 115 -17.80 -5.30 -8.31
CA GLU A 115 -17.02 -5.45 -9.54
C GLU A 115 -16.44 -4.16 -10.18
N ALA A 116 -15.61 -3.41 -9.44
CA ALA A 116 -14.59 -2.57 -10.03
C ALA A 116 -13.27 -3.36 -9.93
N GLN A 117 -13.06 -4.16 -10.94
CA GLN A 117 -11.87 -4.97 -11.14
C GLN A 117 -10.62 -4.10 -11.16
N ASN A 118 -9.64 -4.47 -10.32
CA ASN A 118 -8.23 -4.48 -10.63
C ASN A 118 -7.40 -3.22 -10.48
N ASP A 119 -7.58 -2.35 -9.46
CA ASP A 119 -6.51 -1.38 -9.18
C ASP A 119 -6.29 -1.19 -7.68
N ILE A 120 -5.66 -2.20 -7.08
CA ILE A 120 -4.99 -2.00 -5.80
C ILE A 120 -3.60 -1.48 -6.13
N ASP A 121 -3.22 -0.33 -5.53
CA ASP A 121 -1.83 0.12 -5.55
C ASP A 121 -0.96 -0.97 -4.91
N PRO A 122 -0.04 -1.61 -5.64
CA PRO A 122 0.75 -2.71 -5.13
C PRO A 122 1.76 -2.29 -4.07
N GLN A 123 1.97 -0.99 -3.82
CA GLN A 123 2.94 -0.42 -2.88
C GLN A 123 4.39 -0.87 -3.16
N LEU A 124 4.69 -1.26 -4.39
CA LEU A 124 6.00 -1.72 -4.83
C LEU A 124 6.87 -0.55 -5.25
N ASN A 125 8.14 -0.57 -4.86
CA ASN A 125 9.13 0.39 -5.34
C ASN A 125 9.62 -0.02 -6.73
N PRO A 126 9.38 0.77 -7.79
CA PRO A 126 9.74 0.40 -9.17
C PRO A 126 11.24 0.23 -9.42
N ARG A 127 12.09 0.63 -8.47
CA ARG A 127 13.54 0.44 -8.56
C ARG A 127 13.99 -0.96 -8.11
N TYR A 128 13.15 -1.71 -7.40
CA TYR A 128 13.49 -3.03 -6.88
C TYR A 128 13.11 -4.12 -7.88
N THR A 129 13.79 -4.14 -9.03
CA THR A 129 13.60 -5.16 -10.07
C THR A 129 14.68 -6.24 -9.99
N PHE A 130 14.47 -7.36 -10.68
CA PHE A 130 15.49 -8.41 -10.78
C PHE A 130 16.73 -7.95 -11.52
N GLU A 131 16.57 -7.03 -12.50
CA GLU A 131 17.67 -6.45 -13.27
C GLU A 131 18.60 -5.59 -12.41
N ASN A 132 18.02 -4.91 -11.40
CA ASN A 132 18.76 -4.08 -10.46
C ASN A 132 19.24 -4.85 -9.22
N TYR A 133 18.89 -6.14 -9.10
CA TYR A 133 19.31 -6.95 -7.98
C TYR A 133 20.77 -7.38 -8.11
N CYS A 134 21.60 -7.03 -7.12
CA CYS A 134 22.98 -7.50 -7.06
C CYS A 134 23.00 -9.00 -6.73
N GLY A 135 23.08 -9.83 -7.77
CA GLY A 135 23.20 -11.28 -7.62
C GLY A 135 24.58 -11.67 -7.11
N SER A 136 24.63 -12.56 -6.12
CA SER A 136 25.84 -13.25 -5.69
C SER A 136 25.63 -14.76 -5.84
N MET A 137 26.72 -15.52 -5.88
CA MET A 137 26.65 -16.99 -5.96
C MET A 137 25.84 -17.57 -4.77
N SER A 138 26.03 -16.99 -3.59
CA SER A 138 25.32 -17.39 -2.35
C SER A 138 23.81 -17.16 -2.43
N ASN A 139 23.33 -16.15 -3.19
CA ASN A 139 21.91 -15.79 -3.28
C ASN A 139 21.23 -16.33 -4.56
N LYS A 140 21.99 -17.04 -5.42
CA LYS A 140 21.50 -17.54 -6.72
C LYS A 140 20.27 -18.43 -6.59
N LEU A 141 20.21 -19.27 -5.55
CA LEU A 141 19.05 -20.13 -5.30
C LEU A 141 17.79 -19.31 -5.01
N ALA A 142 17.88 -18.31 -4.13
CA ALA A 142 16.76 -17.45 -3.76
C ALA A 142 16.22 -16.65 -4.96
N VAL A 143 17.13 -16.12 -5.78
CA VAL A 143 16.79 -15.43 -7.03
C VAL A 143 16.12 -16.37 -8.02
N SER A 144 16.64 -17.59 -8.21
CA SER A 144 16.07 -18.58 -9.12
C SER A 144 14.65 -19.01 -8.69
N ILE A 145 14.43 -19.22 -7.40
CA ILE A 145 13.09 -19.52 -6.84
C ILE A 145 12.15 -18.34 -7.03
N GLY A 146 12.61 -17.12 -6.72
CA GLY A 146 11.84 -15.90 -6.93
C GLY A 146 11.42 -15.71 -8.39
N MET A 147 12.33 -15.98 -9.33
CA MET A 147 12.02 -15.92 -10.76
C MET A 147 11.04 -17.01 -11.18
N ALA A 148 11.15 -18.22 -10.62
CA ALA A 148 10.22 -19.33 -10.89
C ALA A 148 8.79 -18.97 -10.40
N ILE A 149 8.65 -18.38 -9.21
CA ILE A 149 7.36 -17.88 -8.68
C ILE A 149 6.80 -16.80 -9.61
N ALA A 150 7.64 -15.86 -10.04
CA ALA A 150 7.20 -14.72 -10.85
C ALA A 150 6.76 -15.14 -12.26
N THR A 151 7.36 -16.19 -12.83
CA THR A 151 7.03 -16.68 -14.18
C THR A 151 5.91 -17.71 -14.20
N ASN A 152 5.72 -18.44 -13.09
CA ASN A 152 4.67 -19.46 -12.99
C ASN A 152 3.89 -19.31 -11.66
N PRO A 153 2.95 -18.36 -11.57
CA PRO A 153 2.19 -18.11 -10.36
C PRO A 153 1.26 -19.26 -9.92
N GLU A 154 1.05 -20.25 -10.80
CA GLU A 154 0.30 -21.47 -10.47
C GLU A 154 1.17 -22.54 -9.78
N CYS A 155 2.48 -22.33 -9.70
CA CYS A 155 3.39 -23.26 -9.05
C CYS A 155 3.28 -23.17 -7.52
N LYS A 156 2.55 -24.11 -6.94
CA LYS A 156 2.28 -24.18 -5.48
C LYS A 156 3.48 -24.63 -4.65
N THR A 157 4.51 -25.16 -5.30
CA THR A 157 5.68 -25.77 -4.62
C THR A 157 6.42 -24.77 -3.72
N PHE A 158 6.39 -23.48 -4.07
CA PHE A 158 7.09 -22.42 -3.36
C PHE A 158 6.13 -21.48 -2.57
N ASN A 159 4.96 -22.00 -2.17
CA ASN A 159 3.98 -21.22 -1.42
C ASN A 159 3.75 -21.79 -0.01
N PRO A 160 4.03 -21.03 1.05
CA PRO A 160 4.62 -19.69 1.07
C PRO A 160 6.11 -19.68 0.72
N MET A 161 6.63 -18.54 0.25
CA MET A 161 8.07 -18.26 0.20
C MET A 161 8.47 -17.45 1.43
N PHE A 162 9.45 -17.96 2.16
CA PHE A 162 10.00 -17.28 3.35
C PHE A 162 11.46 -16.96 3.13
N VAL A 163 11.80 -15.68 3.01
CA VAL A 163 13.15 -15.17 2.79
C VAL A 163 13.71 -14.67 4.10
N PHE A 164 14.84 -15.18 4.55
CA PHE A 164 15.46 -14.71 5.79
C PHE A 164 16.95 -14.42 5.59
N GLY A 165 17.52 -13.64 6.51
CA GLY A 165 18.94 -13.31 6.52
C GLY A 165 19.23 -11.99 7.22
N PRO A 166 20.49 -11.63 7.47
CA PRO A 166 20.86 -10.40 8.16
C PRO A 166 20.29 -9.13 7.50
N THR A 167 20.26 -8.03 8.24
CA THR A 167 19.85 -6.74 7.70
C THR A 167 20.81 -6.31 6.58
N GLY A 168 20.26 -5.73 5.50
CA GLY A 168 21.05 -5.18 4.39
C GLY A 168 21.47 -6.17 3.30
N VAL A 169 21.05 -7.46 3.36
CA VAL A 169 21.41 -8.48 2.35
C VAL A 169 20.52 -8.47 1.09
N GLY A 170 19.53 -7.59 1.03
CA GLY A 170 18.65 -7.45 -0.14
C GLY A 170 17.33 -8.20 -0.06
N LYS A 171 16.85 -8.60 1.14
CA LYS A 171 15.55 -9.29 1.33
C LYS A 171 14.39 -8.49 0.71
N THR A 172 14.20 -7.25 1.16
CA THR A 172 13.15 -6.34 0.68
C THR A 172 13.21 -6.15 -0.83
N HIS A 173 14.41 -6.03 -1.40
CA HIS A 173 14.60 -5.91 -2.85
C HIS A 173 14.10 -7.17 -3.56
N LEU A 174 14.53 -8.34 -3.14
CA LEU A 174 14.15 -9.60 -3.79
C LEU A 174 12.64 -9.84 -3.74
N ILE A 175 12.00 -9.68 -2.57
CA ILE A 175 10.55 -9.94 -2.47
C ILE A 175 9.73 -8.94 -3.28
N GLN A 176 10.17 -7.69 -3.40
CA GLN A 176 9.52 -6.70 -4.26
C GLN A 176 9.79 -6.97 -5.74
N ALA A 177 11.00 -7.41 -6.11
CA ALA A 177 11.30 -7.81 -7.50
C ALA A 177 10.37 -8.92 -7.99
N ILE A 178 10.08 -9.91 -7.13
CA ILE A 178 9.11 -10.96 -7.43
C ILE A 178 7.73 -10.34 -7.70
N GLY A 179 7.24 -9.47 -6.83
CA GLY A 179 5.94 -8.81 -6.98
C GLY A 179 5.83 -7.97 -8.26
N ILE A 180 6.86 -7.19 -8.57
CA ILE A 180 6.96 -6.40 -9.81
C ILE A 180 6.87 -7.31 -11.01
N LYS A 181 7.69 -8.39 -11.05
CA LYS A 181 7.72 -9.31 -12.18
C LYS A 181 6.40 -10.06 -12.38
N MET A 182 5.73 -10.46 -11.28
CA MET A 182 4.40 -11.04 -11.34
C MET A 182 3.36 -10.07 -11.93
N LYS A 183 3.41 -8.79 -11.54
CA LYS A 183 2.50 -7.75 -12.05
C LYS A 183 2.78 -7.42 -13.52
N GLU A 184 4.06 -7.42 -13.95
CA GLU A 184 4.44 -7.28 -15.35
C GLU A 184 3.90 -8.42 -16.23
N ASN A 185 4.05 -9.66 -15.76
CA ASN A 185 3.60 -10.85 -16.48
C ASN A 185 2.06 -10.96 -16.50
N ASN A 186 1.40 -10.53 -15.43
CA ASN A 186 -0.06 -10.53 -15.35
C ASN A 186 -0.57 -9.25 -14.66
N PRO A 187 -0.87 -8.18 -15.41
CA PRO A 187 -1.35 -6.91 -14.87
C PRO A 187 -2.67 -7.01 -14.08
N ARG A 188 -3.43 -8.09 -14.26
CA ARG A 188 -4.69 -8.30 -13.53
C ARG A 188 -4.50 -8.84 -12.11
N LEU A 189 -3.31 -9.35 -11.76
CA LEU A 189 -3.04 -9.83 -10.41
C LEU A 189 -3.14 -8.70 -9.39
N ARG A 190 -3.82 -8.97 -8.30
CA ARG A 190 -3.88 -8.08 -7.13
C ARG A 190 -2.67 -8.37 -6.24
N VAL A 191 -1.58 -7.67 -6.52
CA VAL A 191 -0.33 -7.77 -5.76
C VAL A 191 -0.33 -6.67 -4.71
N LEU A 192 0.00 -7.01 -3.46
CA LEU A 192 0.17 -6.05 -2.37
C LEU A 192 1.45 -6.33 -1.61
N TYR A 193 2.31 -5.32 -1.53
CA TYR A 193 3.44 -5.28 -0.61
C TYR A 193 3.07 -4.46 0.63
N VAL A 194 3.39 -4.98 1.81
CA VAL A 194 3.17 -4.28 3.08
C VAL A 194 4.25 -4.69 4.08
N THR A 195 4.73 -3.74 4.90
CA THR A 195 5.56 -4.10 6.06
C THR A 195 4.66 -4.58 7.20
N SER A 196 5.20 -5.44 8.06
CA SER A 196 4.47 -5.92 9.25
C SER A 196 4.00 -4.78 10.16
N ARG A 197 4.75 -3.69 10.21
CA ARG A 197 4.38 -2.48 10.96
C ARG A 197 3.16 -1.79 10.38
N ILE A 198 3.09 -1.66 9.04
CA ILE A 198 1.92 -1.08 8.36
C ILE A 198 0.71 -2.00 8.55
N PHE A 199 0.88 -3.31 8.38
CA PHE A 199 -0.18 -4.29 8.61
C PHE A 199 -0.76 -4.18 10.02
N GLU A 200 0.08 -4.11 11.04
CA GLU A 200 -0.33 -3.95 12.44
C GLU A 200 -1.05 -2.63 12.70
N ASN A 201 -0.54 -1.53 12.13
CA ASN A 201 -1.18 -0.22 12.26
C ASN A 201 -2.58 -0.21 11.62
N GLN A 202 -2.72 -0.75 10.42
CA GLN A 202 -4.00 -0.88 9.73
C GLN A 202 -4.99 -1.75 10.52
N TYR A 203 -4.50 -2.87 11.09
CA TYR A 203 -5.31 -3.71 11.97
C TYR A 203 -5.78 -2.95 13.22
N SER A 204 -4.89 -2.20 13.86
CA SER A 204 -5.21 -1.39 15.04
C SER A 204 -6.26 -0.32 14.74
N ILE A 205 -6.18 0.32 13.56
CA ILE A 205 -7.19 1.27 13.09
C ILE A 205 -8.53 0.55 12.86
N ALA A 206 -8.52 -0.61 12.22
CA ALA A 206 -9.72 -1.41 11.96
C ALA A 206 -10.43 -1.84 13.28
N VAL A 207 -9.65 -2.20 14.31
CA VAL A 207 -10.18 -2.50 15.64
C VAL A 207 -10.86 -1.28 16.26
N ARG A 208 -10.19 -0.13 16.27
CA ARG A 208 -10.76 1.12 16.84
C ARG A 208 -12.01 1.59 16.11
N SER A 209 -12.06 1.36 14.78
CA SER A 209 -13.18 1.75 13.93
C SER A 209 -14.28 0.70 13.83
N ASN A 210 -14.15 -0.44 14.55
CA ASN A 210 -15.05 -1.59 14.47
C ASN A 210 -15.22 -2.15 13.03
N LYS A 211 -14.14 -2.12 12.22
CA LYS A 211 -14.06 -2.53 10.80
C LYS A 211 -13.12 -3.72 10.57
N VAL A 212 -12.92 -4.57 11.57
CA VAL A 212 -12.07 -5.76 11.46
C VAL A 212 -12.54 -6.71 10.33
N PRO A 213 -13.84 -6.95 10.11
CA PRO A 213 -14.29 -7.77 8.98
C PRO A 213 -13.87 -7.18 7.61
N ASP A 214 -13.96 -5.85 7.44
CA ASP A 214 -13.57 -5.20 6.18
C ASP A 214 -12.06 -5.34 5.93
N PHE A 215 -11.26 -5.18 6.99
CA PHE A 215 -9.82 -5.40 6.95
C PHE A 215 -9.47 -6.84 6.52
N ILE A 216 -10.10 -7.84 7.12
CA ILE A 216 -9.88 -9.24 6.77
C ILE A 216 -10.29 -9.51 5.31
N ASN A 217 -11.46 -9.04 4.90
CA ASN A 217 -11.98 -9.21 3.54
C ASN A 217 -11.06 -8.56 2.50
N PHE A 218 -10.53 -7.37 2.80
CA PHE A 218 -9.56 -6.69 1.94
C PHE A 218 -8.33 -7.56 1.71
N TYR A 219 -7.67 -8.02 2.78
CA TYR A 219 -6.47 -8.86 2.65
C TYR A 219 -6.76 -10.21 1.99
N GLN A 220 -7.92 -10.82 2.25
CA GLN A 220 -8.33 -12.07 1.61
C GLN A 220 -8.65 -11.94 0.13
N SER A 221 -8.82 -10.72 -0.38
CA SER A 221 -9.05 -10.45 -1.80
C SER A 221 -7.77 -10.33 -2.64
N ILE A 222 -6.59 -10.37 -2.01
CA ILE A 222 -5.28 -10.24 -2.64
C ILE A 222 -4.89 -11.57 -3.31
N ASP A 223 -4.24 -11.49 -4.48
CA ASP A 223 -3.71 -12.67 -5.18
C ASP A 223 -2.28 -12.99 -4.77
N VAL A 224 -1.48 -11.96 -4.51
CA VAL A 224 -0.08 -12.06 -4.09
C VAL A 224 0.15 -11.14 -2.92
N LEU A 225 0.29 -11.69 -1.72
CA LEU A 225 0.57 -10.92 -0.52
C LEU A 225 2.05 -11.03 -0.15
N ILE A 226 2.72 -9.88 -0.13
CA ILE A 226 4.13 -9.75 0.24
C ILE A 226 4.20 -9.02 1.58
N ILE A 227 4.68 -9.70 2.62
CA ILE A 227 4.85 -9.09 3.95
C ILE A 227 6.32 -9.04 4.30
N ASP A 228 6.81 -7.82 4.50
CA ASP A 228 8.18 -7.56 4.89
C ASP A 228 8.33 -7.47 6.42
N ASP A 229 9.47 -7.94 6.91
CA ASP A 229 9.87 -7.88 8.32
C ASP A 229 8.86 -8.53 9.28
N ILE A 230 8.50 -9.80 9.01
CA ILE A 230 7.47 -10.52 9.77
C ILE A 230 7.77 -10.63 11.27
N GLN A 231 9.06 -10.58 11.67
CA GLN A 231 9.48 -10.58 13.07
C GLN A 231 8.91 -9.39 13.87
N GLU A 232 8.53 -8.29 13.24
CA GLU A 232 7.92 -7.13 13.91
C GLU A 232 6.51 -7.42 14.46
N LEU A 233 5.87 -8.53 14.05
CA LEU A 233 4.62 -9.00 14.65
C LEU A 233 4.82 -9.74 15.98
N ALA A 234 6.06 -10.02 16.39
CA ALA A 234 6.36 -10.71 17.63
C ALA A 234 5.72 -10.01 18.85
N GLY A 235 5.12 -10.79 19.75
CA GLY A 235 4.43 -10.30 20.93
C GLY A 235 3.03 -9.70 20.70
N LYS A 236 2.60 -9.47 19.44
CA LYS A 236 1.32 -8.84 19.09
C LYS A 236 0.24 -9.88 18.83
N GLN A 237 -0.21 -10.58 19.85
CA GLN A 237 -1.02 -11.78 19.75
C GLN A 237 -2.33 -11.60 18.94
N ALA A 238 -3.04 -10.47 19.10
CA ALA A 238 -4.28 -10.20 18.37
C ALA A 238 -4.02 -10.05 16.86
N THR A 239 -2.97 -9.30 16.50
CA THR A 239 -2.55 -9.12 15.10
C THR A 239 -2.09 -10.44 14.49
N GLN A 240 -1.31 -11.22 15.20
CA GLN A 240 -0.85 -12.55 14.77
C GLN A 240 -2.02 -13.52 14.53
N ASN A 241 -3.05 -13.49 15.39
CA ASN A 241 -4.25 -14.31 15.23
C ASN A 241 -5.01 -13.92 13.96
N THR A 242 -5.17 -12.63 13.71
CA THR A 242 -5.83 -12.13 12.50
C THR A 242 -5.02 -12.47 11.25
N PHE A 243 -3.69 -12.29 11.30
CA PHE A 243 -2.80 -12.68 10.21
C PHE A 243 -2.87 -14.20 9.93
N TYR A 244 -2.95 -15.03 10.97
CA TYR A 244 -3.12 -16.48 10.80
C TYR A 244 -4.40 -16.84 10.01
N HIS A 245 -5.52 -16.15 10.27
CA HIS A 245 -6.76 -16.36 9.53
C HIS A 245 -6.64 -15.91 8.07
N ILE A 246 -6.02 -14.77 7.83
CA ILE A 246 -5.75 -14.26 6.47
C ILE A 246 -4.83 -15.23 5.73
N PHE A 247 -3.72 -15.64 6.33
CA PHE A 247 -2.77 -16.61 5.79
C PHE A 247 -3.47 -17.90 5.33
N ASN A 248 -4.24 -18.54 6.22
CA ASN A 248 -4.93 -19.79 5.90
C ASN A 248 -5.94 -19.60 4.76
N SER A 249 -6.65 -18.48 4.73
CA SER A 249 -7.61 -18.18 3.66
C SER A 249 -6.93 -18.01 2.31
N LEU A 250 -5.81 -17.27 2.26
CA LEU A 250 -5.05 -17.05 1.04
C LEU A 250 -4.40 -18.36 0.56
N HIS A 251 -3.69 -19.05 1.44
CA HIS A 251 -3.06 -20.33 1.11
C HIS A 251 -4.06 -21.39 0.66
N GLY A 252 -5.21 -21.49 1.31
CA GLY A 252 -6.29 -22.43 0.95
C GLY A 252 -6.97 -22.12 -0.38
N ARG A 253 -6.80 -20.90 -0.92
CA ARG A 253 -7.27 -20.48 -2.24
C ARG A 253 -6.13 -20.41 -3.26
N ASP A 254 -4.99 -21.02 -2.98
CA ASP A 254 -3.81 -21.04 -3.83
C ASP A 254 -3.24 -19.65 -4.17
N LYS A 255 -3.46 -18.66 -3.30
CA LYS A 255 -2.88 -17.32 -3.42
C LYS A 255 -1.44 -17.31 -2.93
N GLN A 256 -0.56 -16.60 -3.63
CA GLN A 256 0.86 -16.58 -3.29
C GLN A 256 1.14 -15.72 -2.05
N LEU A 257 1.91 -16.28 -1.14
CA LEU A 257 2.40 -15.62 0.07
C LEU A 257 3.92 -15.54 0.02
N ILE A 258 4.46 -14.34 0.22
CA ILE A 258 5.90 -14.08 0.26
C ILE A 258 6.19 -13.29 1.53
N MET A 259 7.15 -13.73 2.32
CA MET A 259 7.50 -13.11 3.59
C MET A 259 9.00 -12.92 3.71
N SER A 260 9.41 -11.85 4.39
CA SER A 260 10.81 -11.66 4.80
C SER A 260 10.96 -11.63 6.31
N SER A 261 12.16 -11.96 6.77
CA SER A 261 12.56 -11.88 8.18
C SER A 261 14.07 -11.71 8.36
N ASP A 262 14.48 -11.19 9.50
CA ASP A 262 15.89 -11.15 9.88
C ASP A 262 16.40 -12.50 10.40
N CYS A 263 15.51 -13.41 10.82
CA CYS A 263 15.84 -14.72 11.37
C CYS A 263 14.98 -15.83 10.76
N ARG A 264 15.37 -17.07 11.01
CA ARG A 264 14.64 -18.27 10.57
C ARG A 264 13.27 -18.38 11.24
N PRO A 265 12.29 -19.05 10.61
CA PRO A 265 10.99 -19.27 11.26
C PRO A 265 11.07 -19.93 12.64
N SER A 266 12.05 -20.79 12.87
CA SER A 266 12.28 -21.46 14.16
C SER A 266 12.80 -20.55 15.27
N GLU A 267 13.33 -19.39 14.92
CA GLU A 267 13.99 -18.43 15.81
C GLU A 267 13.11 -17.17 16.04
N LEU A 268 11.86 -17.18 15.57
CA LEU A 268 10.91 -16.09 15.74
C LEU A 268 10.31 -16.10 17.16
N ASP A 269 11.08 -15.60 18.12
CA ASP A 269 10.61 -15.46 19.50
C ASP A 269 9.40 -14.52 19.58
N GLY A 270 8.40 -14.89 20.40
CA GLY A 270 7.16 -14.12 20.54
C GLY A 270 6.15 -14.30 19.41
N MET A 271 6.44 -15.18 18.43
CA MET A 271 5.49 -15.59 17.40
C MET A 271 4.70 -16.82 17.86
N ILE A 272 3.39 -16.85 17.60
CA ILE A 272 2.55 -18.01 17.96
C ILE A 272 2.98 -19.26 17.17
N PRO A 273 3.05 -20.45 17.84
CA PRO A 273 3.58 -21.68 17.23
C PRO A 273 2.88 -22.10 15.93
N ARG A 274 1.58 -21.82 15.82
CA ARG A 274 0.80 -22.14 14.62
C ARG A 274 1.21 -21.32 13.39
N LEU A 275 1.67 -20.05 13.56
CA LEU A 275 2.23 -19.25 12.45
C LEU A 275 3.61 -19.79 12.05
N ILE A 276 4.47 -20.08 13.02
CA ILE A 276 5.78 -20.69 12.77
C ILE A 276 5.63 -21.98 11.94
N SER A 277 4.65 -22.83 12.27
CA SER A 277 4.37 -24.04 11.50
C SER A 277 3.97 -23.73 10.07
N ARG A 278 3.18 -22.67 9.84
CA ARG A 278 2.75 -22.24 8.49
C ARG A 278 3.89 -21.69 7.65
N PHE A 279 4.78 -20.92 8.26
CA PHE A 279 5.94 -20.34 7.56
C PHE A 279 6.90 -21.42 7.03
N LYS A 280 6.89 -22.61 7.63
CA LYS A 280 7.70 -23.77 7.23
C LYS A 280 7.05 -24.64 6.12
N TRP A 281 5.82 -24.37 5.71
CA TRP A 281 5.12 -25.24 4.75
C TRP A 281 5.68 -25.21 3.33
N GLY A 282 6.11 -24.04 2.88
CA GLY A 282 6.63 -23.87 1.53
C GLY A 282 8.16 -23.84 1.50
N MET A 283 8.71 -22.85 0.80
CA MET A 283 10.14 -22.69 0.62
C MET A 283 10.72 -21.65 1.57
N THR A 284 11.69 -22.06 2.37
CA THR A 284 12.49 -21.17 3.21
C THR A 284 13.88 -21.02 2.59
N VAL A 285 14.28 -19.78 2.29
CA VAL A 285 15.57 -19.46 1.67
C VAL A 285 16.34 -18.44 2.50
N GLU A 286 17.64 -18.68 2.63
CA GLU A 286 18.56 -17.77 3.31
C GLU A 286 19.21 -16.83 2.30
N LEU A 287 19.25 -15.55 2.62
CA LEU A 287 20.11 -14.57 1.94
C LEU A 287 21.30 -14.27 2.82
N SER A 288 22.49 -14.45 2.27
CA SER A 288 23.75 -14.06 2.90
C SER A 288 24.30 -12.76 2.29
N LYS A 289 25.30 -12.20 2.96
CA LYS A 289 25.99 -11.03 2.41
C LYS A 289 26.57 -11.38 1.05
N PRO A 290 26.46 -10.48 0.04
CA PRO A 290 27.09 -10.69 -1.25
C PRO A 290 28.58 -10.95 -1.06
N ASP A 291 29.11 -12.00 -1.71
CA ASP A 291 30.54 -12.21 -1.79
C ASP A 291 31.09 -11.12 -2.72
N TYR A 292 32.06 -10.36 -2.22
CA TYR A 292 32.80 -9.41 -3.05
C TYR A 292 33.80 -10.23 -3.88
N GLU A 293 33.46 -10.56 -5.12
CA GLU A 293 34.41 -10.94 -6.14
C GLU A 293 34.74 -9.73 -7.02
#